data_664d52eaf6988d8fe9337be5e14ccf6d
#
_entry.id   664d52eaf6988d8fe9337be5e14ccf6d
#
_cell.length_a   1.000
_cell.length_b   1.000
_cell.length_c   1.000
_cell.angle_alpha   90.00
_cell.angle_beta   90.00
_cell.angle_gamma   90.00
#
_symmetry.space_group_name_H-M   'P 1'
#
loop_
_entity.id
_entity.type
_entity.pdbx_description
1 polymer ?
#
loop_
_entity_poly.entity_id
_entity_poly.type
_entity_poly.pdbx_seq_one_letter_code
_entity_poly.pdbx_strand_id
1 'polypeptide(L)'
;TFRYLLGNLNDSFDDMDLEKIETNKLPELEQFMLHKIYNLDVNFNKYFKNYDFHNLYKELLNFCTVDLSAFYFDIRKDTLYCDPKDSDKRKSTILILNVILNALLKWFAPILSFTTEEIYQLISKKEKSVHLEKFLNIPENFKNIELSKKWSQLIEIRDACNMSIEEKRALKEIGSSLEASLEIKINKKLLDISQNTDFAELCITSHVKILEHKDESIKVKTIKAKGTKCPLCWKIKDGKCSRATCAN
;
A
#
# COMPACT_ATOMS: atom_id res chain seq x y z
N THR A 1 -2.32 3.79 -11.91
CA THR A 1 -1.26 2.95 -11.32
C THR A 1 0.10 3.30 -11.92
N PHE A 2 0.39 3.06 -13.21
CA PHE A 2 1.70 3.29 -13.84
C PHE A 2 2.23 4.73 -13.69
N ARG A 3 1.40 5.75 -13.92
CA ARG A 3 1.81 7.16 -13.74
C ARG A 3 2.28 7.45 -12.31
N TYR A 4 1.64 6.85 -11.30
CA TYR A 4 2.05 6.99 -9.89
C TYR A 4 3.39 6.31 -9.64
N LEU A 5 3.59 5.10 -10.16
CA LEU A 5 4.85 4.35 -10.04
C LEU A 5 6.01 5.13 -10.66
N LEU A 6 5.85 5.56 -11.91
CA LEU A 6 6.87 6.34 -12.63
C LEU A 6 7.23 7.64 -11.89
N GLY A 7 6.23 8.38 -11.41
CA GLY A 7 6.46 9.64 -10.70
C GLY A 7 7.18 9.50 -9.37
N ASN A 8 7.10 8.33 -8.71
CA ASN A 8 7.77 8.08 -7.43
C ASN A 8 9.12 7.37 -7.57
N LEU A 9 9.33 6.61 -8.64
CA LEU A 9 10.58 5.88 -8.87
C LEU A 9 11.64 6.73 -9.56
N ASN A 10 11.23 7.69 -10.42
CA ASN A 10 12.15 8.50 -11.23
C ASN A 10 13.23 7.61 -11.89
N ASP A 11 14.53 7.93 -11.65
CA ASP A 11 15.67 7.18 -12.16
C ASP A 11 16.05 5.95 -11.31
N SER A 12 15.22 5.59 -10.32
CA SER A 12 15.49 4.50 -9.38
C SER A 12 14.96 3.13 -9.85
N PHE A 13 14.54 3.03 -11.13
CA PHE A 13 14.14 1.74 -11.68
C PHE A 13 15.37 0.87 -11.93
N ASP A 14 15.42 -0.29 -11.30
CA ASP A 14 16.44 -1.30 -11.47
C ASP A 14 15.82 -2.67 -11.77
N ASP A 15 16.48 -3.41 -12.67
CA ASP A 15 16.20 -4.83 -12.93
C ASP A 15 16.80 -5.64 -11.78
N MET A 16 16.01 -5.83 -10.72
CA MET A 16 16.49 -6.40 -9.47
C MET A 16 16.32 -7.92 -9.42
N ASP A 17 17.24 -8.55 -8.74
CA ASP A 17 17.16 -9.96 -8.38
C ASP A 17 16.23 -10.12 -7.16
N LEU A 18 15.02 -10.65 -7.41
CA LEU A 18 14.00 -10.80 -6.38
C LEU A 18 14.40 -11.80 -5.27
N GLU A 19 15.26 -12.76 -5.57
CA GLU A 19 15.78 -13.75 -4.60
C GLU A 19 16.63 -13.09 -3.50
N LYS A 20 17.21 -11.91 -3.77
CA LYS A 20 18.02 -11.16 -2.80
C LYS A 20 17.21 -10.28 -1.86
N ILE A 21 15.90 -10.22 -2.02
CA ILE A 21 15.06 -9.43 -1.14
C ILE A 21 14.90 -10.14 0.21
N GLU A 22 15.46 -9.54 1.25
CA GLU A 22 15.34 -10.02 2.63
C GLU A 22 13.97 -9.61 3.22
N THR A 23 12.94 -10.41 2.95
CA THR A 23 11.55 -10.10 3.31
C THR A 23 11.35 -9.79 4.80
N ASN A 24 12.07 -10.49 5.66
CA ASN A 24 11.99 -10.34 7.12
C ASN A 24 12.52 -8.99 7.65
N LYS A 25 13.30 -8.26 6.85
CA LYS A 25 13.78 -6.90 7.20
C LYS A 25 12.82 -5.79 6.75
N LEU A 26 11.81 -6.13 5.95
CA LEU A 26 10.83 -5.16 5.47
C LEU A 26 9.74 -4.90 6.53
N PRO A 27 9.13 -3.70 6.55
CA PRO A 27 7.93 -3.47 7.33
C PRO A 27 6.79 -4.42 6.94
N GLU A 28 5.89 -4.74 7.87
CA GLU A 28 4.84 -5.75 7.65
C GLU A 28 3.93 -5.46 6.44
N LEU A 29 3.63 -4.20 6.16
CA LEU A 29 2.80 -3.84 5.00
C LEU A 29 3.51 -4.19 3.69
N GLU A 30 4.80 -3.97 3.60
CA GLU A 30 5.63 -4.33 2.45
C GLU A 30 5.69 -5.85 2.28
N GLN A 31 5.87 -6.61 3.36
CA GLN A 31 5.82 -8.07 3.34
C GLN A 31 4.44 -8.58 2.87
N PHE A 32 3.36 -7.95 3.34
CA PHE A 32 2.00 -8.28 2.90
C PHE A 32 1.80 -8.01 1.40
N MET A 33 2.33 -6.90 0.88
CA MET A 33 2.28 -6.62 -0.55
C MET A 33 3.08 -7.62 -1.38
N LEU A 34 4.24 -8.09 -0.90
CA LEU A 34 4.98 -9.18 -1.56
C LEU A 34 4.16 -10.48 -1.59
N HIS A 35 3.45 -10.81 -0.50
CA HIS A 35 2.55 -11.96 -0.49
C HIS A 35 1.40 -11.82 -1.50
N LYS A 36 0.84 -10.62 -1.63
CA LYS A 36 -0.17 -10.32 -2.66
C LYS A 36 0.36 -10.53 -4.08
N ILE A 37 1.58 -10.06 -4.35
CA ILE A 37 2.28 -10.25 -5.63
C ILE A 37 2.50 -11.74 -5.91
N TYR A 38 2.93 -12.52 -4.90
CA TYR A 38 3.10 -13.96 -5.04
C TYR A 38 1.80 -14.65 -5.45
N ASN A 39 0.69 -14.37 -4.76
CA ASN A 39 -0.60 -14.98 -5.08
C ASN A 39 -1.09 -14.57 -6.48
N LEU A 40 -0.88 -13.31 -6.83
CA LEU A 40 -1.24 -12.80 -8.16
C LEU A 40 -0.43 -13.49 -9.27
N ASP A 41 0.86 -13.75 -9.05
CA ASP A 41 1.70 -14.50 -10.00
C ASP A 41 1.22 -15.94 -10.19
N VAL A 42 0.86 -16.62 -9.12
CA VAL A 42 0.29 -17.98 -9.19
C VAL A 42 -0.98 -17.99 -10.06
N ASN A 43 -1.88 -17.03 -9.85
CA ASN A 43 -3.11 -16.90 -10.61
C ASN A 43 -2.83 -16.46 -12.06
N PHE A 44 -1.90 -15.52 -12.26
CA PHE A 44 -1.45 -15.09 -13.58
C PHE A 44 -0.99 -16.29 -14.42
N ASN A 45 -0.08 -17.09 -13.88
CA ASN A 45 0.44 -18.26 -14.58
C ASN A 45 -0.66 -19.26 -14.92
N LYS A 46 -1.64 -19.47 -14.03
CA LYS A 46 -2.80 -20.34 -14.28
C LYS A 46 -3.66 -19.80 -15.42
N TYR A 47 -4.05 -18.54 -15.38
CA TYR A 47 -4.90 -17.93 -16.41
C TYR A 47 -4.18 -17.83 -17.75
N PHE A 48 -2.92 -17.43 -17.75
CA PHE A 48 -2.11 -17.30 -18.97
C PHE A 48 -1.95 -18.65 -19.69
N LYS A 49 -1.63 -19.73 -18.97
CA LYS A 49 -1.53 -21.09 -19.54
C LYS A 49 -2.84 -21.58 -20.13
N ASN A 50 -3.97 -21.16 -19.58
CA ASN A 50 -5.30 -21.56 -20.04
C ASN A 50 -5.90 -20.59 -21.07
N TYR A 51 -5.17 -19.58 -21.50
CA TYR A 51 -5.63 -18.49 -22.39
C TYR A 51 -6.86 -17.76 -21.84
N ASP A 52 -7.09 -17.75 -20.52
CA ASP A 52 -8.18 -17.06 -19.85
C ASP A 52 -7.82 -15.57 -19.60
N PHE A 53 -7.67 -14.82 -20.68
CA PHE A 53 -7.28 -13.41 -20.62
C PHE A 53 -8.36 -12.52 -19.98
N HIS A 54 -9.60 -12.93 -19.97
CA HIS A 54 -10.67 -12.17 -19.32
C HIS A 54 -10.48 -12.13 -17.80
N ASN A 55 -10.34 -13.28 -17.16
CA ASN A 55 -10.11 -13.35 -15.73
C ASN A 55 -8.72 -12.80 -15.34
N LEU A 56 -7.71 -13.02 -16.17
CA LEU A 56 -6.40 -12.43 -16.01
C LEU A 56 -6.47 -10.90 -15.92
N TYR A 57 -7.09 -10.26 -16.92
CA TYR A 57 -7.23 -8.80 -16.94
C TYR A 57 -8.03 -8.28 -15.75
N LYS A 58 -9.15 -8.94 -15.40
CA LYS A 58 -9.99 -8.56 -14.27
C LYS A 58 -9.21 -8.59 -12.96
N GLU A 59 -8.40 -9.61 -12.73
CA GLU A 59 -7.60 -9.74 -11.51
C GLU A 59 -6.48 -8.69 -11.45
N LEU A 60 -5.76 -8.47 -12.55
CA LEU A 60 -4.76 -7.42 -12.65
C LEU A 60 -5.36 -6.03 -12.44
N LEU A 61 -6.53 -5.75 -13.01
CA LEU A 61 -7.23 -4.48 -12.83
C LEU A 61 -7.66 -4.28 -11.37
N ASN A 62 -8.21 -5.33 -10.74
CA ASN A 62 -8.58 -5.29 -9.33
C ASN A 62 -7.37 -5.02 -8.44
N PHE A 63 -6.25 -5.68 -8.67
CA PHE A 63 -5.00 -5.41 -7.97
C PHE A 63 -4.56 -3.95 -8.12
N CYS A 64 -4.61 -3.40 -9.33
CA CYS A 64 -4.26 -2.01 -9.59
C CYS A 64 -5.17 -0.99 -8.89
N THR A 65 -6.48 -1.26 -8.85
CA THR A 65 -7.47 -0.29 -8.34
C THR A 65 -7.67 -0.43 -6.84
N VAL A 66 -7.81 -1.64 -6.34
CA VAL A 66 -8.12 -1.91 -4.92
C VAL A 66 -6.84 -2.03 -4.09
N ASP A 67 -5.99 -3.00 -4.43
CA ASP A 67 -4.82 -3.30 -3.60
C ASP A 67 -3.73 -2.22 -3.69
N LEU A 68 -3.54 -1.63 -4.88
CA LEU A 68 -2.54 -0.58 -5.06
C LEU A 68 -3.10 0.82 -4.82
N SER A 69 -4.04 1.27 -5.65
CA SER A 69 -4.45 2.69 -5.63
C SER A 69 -5.24 3.06 -4.38
N ALA A 70 -6.25 2.27 -4.00
CA ALA A 70 -7.10 2.55 -2.85
C ALA A 70 -6.50 2.11 -1.50
N PHE A 71 -5.47 1.28 -1.51
CA PHE A 71 -4.87 0.76 -0.29
C PHE A 71 -3.39 1.14 -0.19
N TYR A 72 -2.48 0.43 -0.84
CA TYR A 72 -1.03 0.57 -0.61
C TYR A 72 -0.48 1.96 -0.94
N PHE A 73 -0.80 2.49 -2.10
CA PHE A 73 -0.31 3.81 -2.51
C PHE A 73 -0.89 4.92 -1.63
N ASP A 74 -2.14 4.81 -1.26
CA ASP A 74 -2.79 5.81 -0.42
C ASP A 74 -2.15 5.86 0.97
N ILE A 75 -1.89 4.71 1.60
CA ILE A 75 -1.19 4.63 2.89
C ILE A 75 0.24 5.17 2.77
N ARG A 76 0.97 4.82 1.71
CA ARG A 76 2.39 5.17 1.55
C ARG A 76 2.68 6.57 0.99
N LYS A 77 1.66 7.31 0.57
CA LYS A 77 1.83 8.72 0.15
C LYS A 77 2.58 9.56 1.18
N ASP A 78 2.17 9.44 2.43
CA ASP A 78 2.79 10.20 3.53
C ASP A 78 4.28 9.84 3.70
N THR A 79 4.63 8.56 3.64
CA THR A 79 6.03 8.08 3.67
C THR A 79 6.83 8.61 2.47
N LEU A 80 6.30 8.52 1.26
CA LEU A 80 7.01 8.92 0.05
C LEU A 80 7.26 10.43 -0.04
N TYR A 81 6.32 11.24 0.47
CA TYR A 81 6.39 12.70 0.34
C TYR A 81 6.95 13.40 1.58
N CYS A 82 6.79 12.82 2.76
CA CYS A 82 7.13 13.47 4.01
C CYS A 82 8.27 12.82 4.80
N ASP A 83 8.68 11.58 4.50
CA ASP A 83 9.83 10.98 5.17
C ASP A 83 11.15 11.33 4.47
N PRO A 84 12.27 11.41 5.21
CA PRO A 84 13.60 11.60 4.64
C PRO A 84 13.92 10.53 3.59
N LYS A 85 14.71 10.90 2.56
CA LYS A 85 15.08 9.98 1.48
C LYS A 85 15.86 8.74 1.95
N ASP A 86 16.57 8.87 3.03
CA ASP A 86 17.42 7.85 3.65
C ASP A 86 16.70 6.98 4.68
N SER A 87 15.42 7.27 5.01
CA SER A 87 14.66 6.45 5.95
C SER A 87 14.43 5.03 5.42
N ASP A 88 14.60 4.04 6.29
CA ASP A 88 14.46 2.62 5.91
C ASP A 88 13.04 2.30 5.40
N LYS A 89 12.03 2.93 5.99
CA LYS A 89 10.64 2.79 5.57
C LYS A 89 10.43 3.28 4.14
N ARG A 90 10.98 4.46 3.79
CA ARG A 90 10.88 5.00 2.44
C ARG A 90 11.65 4.16 1.44
N LYS A 91 12.86 3.70 1.79
CA LYS A 91 13.65 2.78 0.95
C LYS A 91 12.90 1.47 0.69
N SER A 92 12.31 0.89 1.74
CA SER A 92 11.49 -0.31 1.62
C SER A 92 10.28 -0.08 0.71
N THR A 93 9.61 1.08 0.85
CA THR A 93 8.49 1.44 -0.03
C THR A 93 8.94 1.55 -1.48
N ILE A 94 10.04 2.26 -1.77
CA ILE A 94 10.61 2.39 -3.12
C ILE A 94 10.98 1.01 -3.70
N LEU A 95 11.57 0.12 -2.89
CA LEU A 95 11.87 -1.24 -3.30
C LEU A 95 10.59 -1.97 -3.78
N ILE A 96 9.52 -1.92 -3.00
CA ILE A 96 8.26 -2.57 -3.36
C ILE A 96 7.61 -1.93 -4.59
N LEU A 97 7.67 -0.60 -4.75
CA LEU A 97 7.19 0.05 -5.97
C LEU A 97 7.95 -0.44 -7.22
N ASN A 98 9.26 -0.68 -7.12
CA ASN A 98 10.05 -1.27 -8.19
C ASN A 98 9.61 -2.69 -8.53
N VAL A 99 9.41 -3.56 -7.52
CA VAL A 99 8.89 -4.92 -7.72
C VAL A 99 7.54 -4.88 -8.41
N ILE A 100 6.63 -4.02 -7.94
CA ILE A 100 5.29 -3.84 -8.53
C ILE A 100 5.38 -3.38 -9.98
N LEU A 101 6.20 -2.36 -10.29
CA LEU A 101 6.33 -1.86 -11.65
C LEU A 101 6.84 -2.93 -12.61
N ASN A 102 7.89 -3.66 -12.21
CA ASN A 102 8.44 -4.78 -12.99
C ASN A 102 7.38 -5.86 -13.27
N ALA A 103 6.65 -6.27 -12.23
CA ALA A 103 5.62 -7.29 -12.35
C ALA A 103 4.48 -6.83 -13.29
N LEU A 104 3.95 -5.63 -13.06
CA LEU A 104 2.85 -5.10 -13.87
C LEU A 104 3.22 -4.90 -15.33
N LEU A 105 4.43 -4.41 -15.63
CA LEU A 105 4.89 -4.25 -17.01
C LEU A 105 4.87 -5.58 -17.76
N LYS A 106 5.42 -6.62 -17.14
CA LYS A 106 5.50 -7.94 -17.75
C LYS A 106 4.14 -8.64 -17.85
N TRP A 107 3.32 -8.55 -16.80
CA TRP A 107 1.98 -9.16 -16.81
C TRP A 107 0.99 -8.48 -17.76
N PHE A 108 1.07 -7.16 -17.91
CA PHE A 108 0.23 -6.43 -18.86
C PHE A 108 0.74 -6.43 -20.31
N ALA A 109 2.00 -6.78 -20.56
CA ALA A 109 2.56 -6.76 -21.90
C ALA A 109 1.74 -7.53 -22.94
N PRO A 110 1.20 -8.74 -22.67
CA PRO A 110 0.35 -9.45 -23.61
C PRO A 110 -1.01 -8.80 -23.88
N ILE A 111 -1.46 -7.88 -23.03
CA ILE A 111 -2.81 -7.29 -23.07
C ILE A 111 -2.75 -5.81 -23.48
N LEU A 112 -1.83 -5.05 -22.89
CA LEU A 112 -1.64 -3.62 -23.11
C LEU A 112 -0.31 -3.36 -23.81
N SER A 113 -0.09 -4.04 -24.93
CA SER A 113 1.20 -4.15 -25.62
C SER A 113 1.88 -2.80 -25.89
N PHE A 114 1.14 -1.81 -26.41
CA PHE A 114 1.70 -0.49 -26.71
C PHE A 114 2.00 0.32 -25.44
N THR A 115 1.09 0.30 -24.47
CA THR A 115 1.25 1.07 -23.22
C THR A 115 2.43 0.56 -22.40
N THR A 116 2.59 -0.76 -22.29
CA THR A 116 3.70 -1.35 -21.53
C THR A 116 5.03 -1.13 -22.24
N GLU A 117 5.05 -1.19 -23.57
CA GLU A 117 6.25 -0.89 -24.36
C GLU A 117 6.66 0.57 -24.18
N GLU A 118 5.74 1.52 -24.33
CA GLU A 118 6.02 2.94 -24.12
C GLU A 118 6.61 3.20 -22.74
N ILE A 119 6.01 2.63 -21.68
CA ILE A 119 6.51 2.78 -20.32
C ILE A 119 7.89 2.14 -20.16
N TYR A 120 8.08 0.95 -20.72
CA TYR A 120 9.35 0.23 -20.64
C TYR A 120 10.48 1.01 -21.29
N GLN A 121 10.23 1.63 -22.44
CA GLN A 121 11.22 2.48 -23.14
C GLN A 121 11.58 3.75 -22.35
N LEU A 122 10.66 4.28 -21.54
CA LEU A 122 10.94 5.45 -20.69
C LEU A 122 11.89 5.13 -19.53
N ILE A 123 11.88 3.91 -19.00
CA ILE A 123 12.61 3.53 -17.78
C ILE A 123 13.80 2.62 -18.04
N SER A 124 13.77 1.84 -19.12
CA SER A 124 14.84 0.89 -19.46
C SER A 124 16.03 1.64 -20.07
N LYS A 125 17.21 1.39 -19.52
CA LYS A 125 18.49 1.83 -20.12
C LYS A 125 18.96 0.90 -21.23
N LYS A 126 18.22 -0.17 -21.51
CA LYS A 126 18.53 -1.19 -22.53
C LYS A 126 17.70 -0.90 -23.78
N GLU A 127 18.33 -0.92 -24.95
CA GLU A 127 17.63 -0.88 -26.26
C GLU A 127 16.91 -2.22 -26.53
N LYS A 128 15.99 -2.59 -25.64
CA LYS A 128 15.20 -3.83 -25.72
C LYS A 128 13.72 -3.52 -25.55
N SER A 129 12.89 -4.40 -26.08
CA SER A 129 11.44 -4.35 -25.90
C SER A 129 11.00 -5.13 -24.67
N VAL A 130 9.94 -4.67 -23.99
CA VAL A 130 9.30 -5.43 -22.89
C VAL A 130 8.84 -6.81 -23.37
N HIS A 131 8.48 -6.94 -24.64
CA HIS A 131 8.03 -8.20 -25.25
C HIS A 131 9.13 -9.26 -25.41
N LEU A 132 10.39 -8.86 -25.25
CA LEU A 132 11.55 -9.78 -25.23
C LEU A 132 11.96 -10.17 -23.80
N GLU A 133 11.34 -9.57 -22.81
CA GLU A 133 11.59 -9.89 -21.42
C GLU A 133 10.84 -11.17 -20.99
N LYS A 134 11.43 -11.91 -20.07
CA LYS A 134 10.76 -13.06 -19.45
C LYS A 134 9.83 -12.60 -18.34
N PHE A 135 8.75 -13.33 -18.10
CA PHE A 135 7.95 -13.15 -16.90
C PHE A 135 8.83 -13.31 -15.64
N LEU A 136 8.45 -12.60 -14.59
CA LEU A 136 9.19 -12.70 -13.33
C LEU A 136 9.03 -14.10 -12.73
N ASN A 137 10.10 -14.58 -12.12
CA ASN A 137 10.02 -15.70 -11.21
C ASN A 137 9.85 -15.12 -9.79
N ILE A 138 8.64 -15.17 -9.27
CA ILE A 138 8.35 -14.64 -7.93
C ILE A 138 8.79 -15.66 -6.90
N PRO A 139 9.74 -15.32 -5.98
CA PRO A 139 10.29 -16.25 -5.03
C PRO A 139 9.26 -16.75 -4.02
N GLU A 140 9.39 -18.01 -3.59
CA GLU A 140 8.48 -18.60 -2.62
C GLU A 140 8.56 -17.96 -1.22
N ASN A 141 9.69 -17.32 -0.89
CA ASN A 141 9.86 -16.58 0.36
C ASN A 141 8.97 -15.33 0.46
N PHE A 142 8.31 -14.90 -0.63
CA PHE A 142 7.27 -13.86 -0.59
C PHE A 142 5.95 -14.38 -0.01
N LYS A 143 5.74 -15.69 0.00
CA LYS A 143 4.54 -16.31 0.55
C LYS A 143 4.52 -16.24 2.07
N ASN A 144 3.53 -15.57 2.63
CA ASN A 144 3.34 -15.48 4.08
C ASN A 144 1.85 -15.53 4.43
N ILE A 145 1.35 -16.76 4.61
CA ILE A 145 -0.08 -17.01 4.85
C ILE A 145 -0.53 -16.46 6.22
N GLU A 146 0.30 -16.57 7.24
CA GLU A 146 -0.06 -16.09 8.58
C GLU A 146 -0.17 -14.56 8.60
N LEU A 147 0.77 -13.87 7.95
CA LEU A 147 0.71 -12.43 7.79
C LEU A 147 -0.54 -12.01 6.99
N SER A 148 -0.90 -12.76 5.95
CA SER A 148 -2.11 -12.50 5.16
C SER A 148 -3.38 -12.60 6.00
N LYS A 149 -3.50 -13.62 6.87
CA LYS A 149 -4.62 -13.76 7.80
C LYS A 149 -4.69 -12.60 8.79
N LYS A 150 -3.55 -12.18 9.33
CA LYS A 150 -3.45 -11.00 10.20
C LYS A 150 -3.97 -9.76 9.47
N TRP A 151 -3.45 -9.49 8.26
CA TRP A 151 -3.83 -8.31 7.48
C TRP A 151 -5.28 -8.30 7.03
N SER A 152 -5.90 -9.47 6.79
CA SER A 152 -7.35 -9.53 6.52
C SER A 152 -8.16 -8.92 7.66
N GLN A 153 -7.80 -9.22 8.92
CA GLN A 153 -8.48 -8.68 10.10
C GLN A 153 -8.16 -7.19 10.31
N LEU A 154 -6.92 -6.75 10.04
CA LEU A 154 -6.55 -5.33 10.10
C LEU A 154 -7.30 -4.49 9.05
N ILE A 155 -7.52 -5.05 7.86
CA ILE A 155 -8.30 -4.42 6.79
C ILE A 155 -9.77 -4.29 7.20
N GLU A 156 -10.38 -5.29 7.85
CA GLU A 156 -11.74 -5.20 8.39
C GLU A 156 -11.88 -4.03 9.38
N ILE A 157 -10.90 -3.85 10.27
CA ILE A 157 -10.89 -2.71 11.21
C ILE A 157 -10.76 -1.39 10.43
N ARG A 158 -9.85 -1.33 9.44
CA ARG A 158 -9.68 -0.15 8.59
C ARG A 158 -10.96 0.21 7.83
N ASP A 159 -11.67 -0.77 7.31
CA ASP A 159 -12.91 -0.55 6.56
C ASP A 159 -14.00 0.03 7.48
N ALA A 160 -14.14 -0.46 8.70
CA ALA A 160 -15.02 0.13 9.69
C ALA A 160 -14.63 1.58 10.05
N CYS A 161 -13.32 1.87 10.12
CA CYS A 161 -12.80 3.23 10.31
C CYS A 161 -13.17 4.13 9.13
N ASN A 162 -12.95 3.66 7.90
CA ASN A 162 -13.25 4.41 6.69
C ASN A 162 -14.75 4.74 6.59
N MET A 163 -15.64 3.80 6.91
CA MET A 163 -17.08 4.04 6.96
C MET A 163 -17.42 5.18 7.93
N SER A 164 -16.88 5.13 9.15
CA SER A 164 -17.12 6.18 10.15
C SER A 164 -16.53 7.54 9.75
N ILE A 165 -15.40 7.57 9.05
CA ILE A 165 -14.80 8.81 8.49
C ILE A 165 -15.69 9.37 7.40
N GLU A 166 -16.19 8.55 6.46
CA GLU A 166 -17.05 9.01 5.37
C GLU A 166 -18.40 9.56 5.86
N GLU A 167 -18.98 8.99 6.92
CA GLU A 167 -20.16 9.55 7.58
C GLU A 167 -19.90 10.99 8.04
N LYS A 168 -18.75 11.27 8.68
CA LYS A 168 -18.38 12.61 9.13
C LYS A 168 -18.04 13.56 7.99
N ARG A 169 -17.49 13.05 6.90
CA ARG A 169 -17.27 13.83 5.67
C ARG A 169 -18.58 14.20 5.00
N ALA A 170 -19.53 13.28 4.92
CA ALA A 170 -20.85 13.53 4.38
C ALA A 170 -21.61 14.63 5.16
N LEU A 171 -21.45 14.64 6.49
CA LEU A 171 -21.99 15.70 7.38
C LEU A 171 -21.19 17.01 7.32
N LYS A 172 -20.09 17.08 6.55
CA LYS A 172 -19.17 18.23 6.45
C LYS A 172 -18.54 18.66 7.78
N GLU A 173 -18.47 17.74 8.76
CA GLU A 173 -17.79 17.98 10.04
C GLU A 173 -16.25 17.96 9.88
N ILE A 174 -15.74 17.19 8.92
CA ILE A 174 -14.34 17.12 8.51
C ILE A 174 -14.22 17.22 6.98
N GLY A 175 -13.15 17.83 6.49
CA GLY A 175 -12.87 17.97 5.06
C GLY A 175 -12.06 16.80 4.49
N SER A 176 -11.20 16.19 5.32
CA SER A 176 -10.33 15.06 4.94
C SER A 176 -10.14 14.09 6.10
N SER A 177 -9.73 12.87 5.80
CA SER A 177 -9.39 11.85 6.81
C SER A 177 -8.28 12.32 7.76
N LEU A 178 -7.34 13.14 7.27
CA LEU A 178 -6.27 13.73 8.10
C LEU A 178 -6.77 14.70 9.17
N GLU A 179 -8.01 15.18 9.07
CA GLU A 179 -8.64 16.00 10.10
C GLU A 179 -9.36 15.17 11.18
N ALA A 180 -9.36 13.84 11.02
CA ALA A 180 -10.02 12.93 11.94
C ALA A 180 -9.10 12.46 13.08
N SER A 181 -9.74 12.26 14.23
CA SER A 181 -9.24 11.46 15.35
C SER A 181 -10.20 10.30 15.56
N LEU A 182 -9.70 9.09 15.65
CA LEU A 182 -10.49 7.87 15.79
C LEU A 182 -10.40 7.30 17.20
N GLU A 183 -11.53 6.88 17.74
CA GLU A 183 -11.63 5.97 18.89
C GLU A 183 -12.18 4.64 18.40
N ILE A 184 -11.33 3.60 18.42
CA ILE A 184 -11.63 2.26 17.93
C ILE A 184 -11.83 1.34 19.14
N LYS A 185 -12.97 0.67 19.23
CA LYS A 185 -13.28 -0.32 20.27
C LYS A 185 -13.38 -1.69 19.64
N ILE A 186 -12.50 -2.59 20.03
CA ILE A 186 -12.36 -3.95 19.49
C ILE A 186 -12.16 -4.95 20.62
N ASN A 187 -12.46 -6.21 20.33
CA ASN A 187 -12.25 -7.28 21.29
C ASN A 187 -10.75 -7.55 21.53
N LYS A 188 -10.45 -8.30 22.59
CA LYS A 188 -9.07 -8.62 22.99
C LYS A 188 -8.27 -9.28 21.85
N LYS A 189 -8.86 -10.21 21.11
CA LYS A 189 -8.19 -10.90 20.01
C LYS A 189 -7.72 -9.93 18.92
N LEU A 190 -8.58 -9.01 18.49
CA LEU A 190 -8.23 -7.97 17.51
C LEU A 190 -7.24 -6.96 18.09
N LEU A 191 -7.35 -6.65 19.39
CA LEU A 191 -6.40 -5.76 20.06
C LEU A 191 -4.99 -6.35 20.06
N ASP A 192 -4.83 -7.63 20.38
CA ASP A 192 -3.53 -8.32 20.38
C ASP A 192 -2.89 -8.32 18.97
N ILE A 193 -3.67 -8.55 17.94
CA ILE A 193 -3.23 -8.50 16.54
C ILE A 193 -2.79 -7.08 16.14
N SER A 194 -3.42 -6.07 16.71
CA SER A 194 -3.23 -4.65 16.39
C SER A 194 -2.01 -4.00 17.03
N GLN A 195 -1.38 -4.64 18.03
CA GLN A 195 -0.36 -4.03 18.90
C GLN A 195 0.82 -3.38 18.17
N ASN A 196 1.25 -3.94 17.02
CA ASN A 196 2.39 -3.45 16.26
C ASN A 196 1.97 -2.68 14.99
N THR A 197 0.68 -2.29 14.87
CA THR A 197 0.16 -1.61 13.70
C THR A 197 -0.13 -0.15 14.00
N ASP A 198 0.46 0.76 13.23
CA ASP A 198 0.11 2.19 13.29
C ASP A 198 -1.21 2.44 12.56
N PHE A 199 -2.32 2.43 13.29
CA PHE A 199 -3.64 2.70 12.75
C PHE A 199 -3.82 4.15 12.29
N ALA A 200 -3.06 5.11 12.81
CA ALA A 200 -3.12 6.48 12.33
C ALA A 200 -2.52 6.60 10.91
N GLU A 201 -1.53 5.77 10.61
CA GLU A 201 -1.02 5.62 9.25
C GLU A 201 -1.97 4.79 8.38
N LEU A 202 -2.42 3.63 8.86
CA LEU A 202 -3.27 2.70 8.12
C LEU A 202 -4.60 3.35 7.70
N CYS A 203 -5.21 4.18 8.55
CA CYS A 203 -6.46 4.88 8.27
C CYS A 203 -6.25 6.31 7.74
N ILE A 204 -4.98 6.76 7.59
CA ILE A 204 -4.62 8.10 7.08
C ILE A 204 -5.29 9.19 7.93
N THR A 205 -5.16 9.09 9.25
CA THR A 205 -5.75 10.03 10.22
C THR A 205 -4.67 10.68 11.09
N SER A 206 -5.03 11.74 11.82
CA SER A 206 -4.08 12.42 12.70
C SER A 206 -3.84 11.67 14.01
N HIS A 207 -4.89 11.11 14.58
CA HIS A 207 -4.83 10.40 15.86
C HIS A 207 -5.72 9.17 15.86
N VAL A 208 -5.26 8.13 16.56
CA VAL A 208 -6.05 6.92 16.81
C VAL A 208 -5.86 6.50 18.27
N LYS A 209 -6.97 6.17 18.92
CA LYS A 209 -6.98 5.51 20.21
C LYS A 209 -7.72 4.19 20.10
N ILE A 210 -7.07 3.10 20.49
CA ILE A 210 -7.68 1.77 20.48
C ILE A 210 -8.00 1.40 21.92
N LEU A 211 -9.20 0.87 22.14
CA LEU A 211 -9.72 0.46 23.44
C LEU A 211 -10.24 -0.97 23.34
N GLU A 212 -10.01 -1.73 24.40
CA GLU A 212 -10.61 -3.05 24.53
C GLU A 212 -12.12 -2.94 24.74
N HIS A 213 -12.86 -3.84 24.08
CA HIS A 213 -14.30 -3.97 24.21
C HIS A 213 -14.68 -5.44 24.31
N LYS A 214 -15.75 -5.75 25.08
CA LYS A 214 -16.18 -7.13 25.31
C LYS A 214 -16.92 -7.76 24.13
N ASP A 215 -17.59 -6.94 23.32
CA ASP A 215 -18.36 -7.43 22.16
C ASP A 215 -17.42 -7.78 21.00
N GLU A 216 -17.83 -8.69 20.15
CA GLU A 216 -17.11 -9.06 18.93
C GLU A 216 -17.19 -7.99 17.85
N SER A 217 -18.12 -7.02 17.98
CA SER A 217 -18.32 -5.96 16.98
C SER A 217 -17.22 -4.89 17.07
N ILE A 218 -16.74 -4.47 15.89
CA ILE A 218 -15.84 -3.32 15.76
C ILE A 218 -16.70 -2.04 15.86
N LYS A 219 -16.41 -1.19 16.86
CA LYS A 219 -17.10 0.10 17.03
C LYS A 219 -16.09 1.22 16.82
N VAL A 220 -16.41 2.12 15.91
CA VAL A 220 -15.55 3.27 15.59
C VAL A 220 -16.31 4.56 15.82
N LYS A 221 -15.67 5.49 16.51
CA LYS A 221 -16.15 6.87 16.68
C LYS A 221 -15.13 7.81 16.07
N THR A 222 -15.57 8.55 15.05
CA THR A 222 -14.78 9.61 14.43
C THR A 222 -15.14 10.96 15.04
N ILE A 223 -14.11 11.71 15.42
CA ILE A 223 -14.24 13.09 15.89
C ILE A 223 -13.24 13.98 15.14
N LYS A 224 -13.50 15.28 15.05
CA LYS A 224 -12.54 16.23 14.49
C LYS A 224 -11.32 16.32 15.40
N ALA A 225 -10.12 16.14 14.83
CA ALA A 225 -8.87 16.24 15.57
C ALA A 225 -8.66 17.68 16.08
N LYS A 226 -8.16 17.79 17.32
CA LYS A 226 -7.81 19.10 17.92
C LYS A 226 -6.33 19.39 17.68
N GLY A 227 -5.98 20.66 17.51
CA GLY A 227 -4.60 21.10 17.30
C GLY A 227 -4.40 21.92 16.03
N THR A 228 -3.14 22.04 15.61
CA THR A 228 -2.72 22.83 14.44
C THR A 228 -2.37 21.92 13.27
N LYS A 229 -2.84 22.27 12.08
CA LYS A 229 -2.54 21.56 10.84
C LYS A 229 -1.10 21.82 10.42
N CYS A 230 -0.32 20.76 10.28
CA CYS A 230 1.03 20.85 9.72
C CYS A 230 0.96 21.22 8.23
N PRO A 231 1.70 22.26 7.75
CA PRO A 231 1.64 22.70 6.36
C PRO A 231 2.23 21.67 5.38
N LEU A 232 3.07 20.75 5.84
CA LEU A 232 3.75 19.77 5.00
C LEU A 232 3.02 18.43 4.97
N CYS A 233 2.83 17.77 6.11
CA CYS A 233 2.17 16.45 6.15
C CYS A 233 0.64 16.52 6.34
N TRP A 234 0.08 17.73 6.58
CA TRP A 234 -1.34 18.03 6.75
C TRP A 234 -2.04 17.36 7.94
N LYS A 235 -1.30 16.58 8.73
CA LYS A 235 -1.83 16.02 9.98
C LYS A 235 -2.05 17.12 11.02
N ILE A 236 -3.08 16.97 11.84
CA ILE A 236 -3.35 17.84 12.99
C ILE A 236 -2.47 17.38 14.16
N LYS A 237 -1.77 18.30 14.81
CA LYS A 237 -0.83 18.02 15.91
C LYS A 237 -1.06 18.99 17.07
N ASP A 238 -0.81 18.49 18.31
CA ASP A 238 -0.86 19.30 19.54
C ASP A 238 0.43 20.13 19.73
N GLY A 239 0.97 20.72 18.65
CA GLY A 239 2.20 21.49 18.65
C GLY A 239 2.93 21.40 17.32
N LYS A 240 4.24 21.71 17.32
CA LYS A 240 5.05 21.56 16.10
C LYS A 240 5.18 20.09 15.71
N CYS A 241 5.13 19.83 14.42
CA CYS A 241 5.33 18.48 13.90
C CYS A 241 6.76 18.02 14.20
N SER A 242 6.89 16.84 14.82
CA SER A 242 8.21 16.29 15.22
C SER A 242 8.97 15.59 14.08
N ARG A 243 8.38 15.49 12.89
CA ARG A 243 9.09 14.92 11.74
C ARG A 243 10.22 15.83 11.30
N ALA A 244 11.40 15.27 11.06
CA ALA A 244 12.58 16.03 10.63
C ALA A 244 12.32 16.91 9.40
N THR A 245 11.56 16.41 8.43
CA THR A 245 11.16 17.14 7.22
C THR A 245 10.08 18.20 7.43
N CYS A 246 9.34 18.15 8.52
CA CYS A 246 8.29 19.10 8.87
C CYS A 246 8.75 20.14 9.91
N ALA A 247 9.92 19.95 10.51
CA ALA A 247 10.44 20.79 11.58
C ALA A 247 11.21 22.04 11.07
N ASN A 248 11.52 22.08 9.76
CA ASN A 248 12.25 23.17 9.10
C ASN A 248 11.31 24.22 8.53
#